data_c1fab2867a2806a0ebbf663f9c5333e6
#
_entry.id   c1fab2867a2806a0ebbf663f9c5333e6
#
_cell.length_a   1.000
_cell.length_b   1.000
_cell.length_c   1.000
_cell.angle_alpha   90.00
_cell.angle_beta   90.00
_cell.angle_gamma   90.00
#
_symmetry.space_group_name_H-M   'P 1'
#
loop_
_entity.id
_entity.type
_entity.pdbx_description
1 polymer ?
#
loop_
_entity_poly.entity_id
_entity_poly.type
_entity_poly.pdbx_seq_one_letter_code
_entity_poly.pdbx_strand_id
1 'polypeptide(L)'
;MERAIRFARVMARLFLLLIAPLNIVRAATSEETKAPRIVNIYNFIRNSDFRVPDSENVLSDCTRHQVELLKSVKLPATWALQYDALINPRYQKLLKDELGTNDEIAAWWEIPQPLAEKAGLKWRGAHEWDPAVNVGFSPGYSPDERKKLVDVYMADFKKIFGYYPRTVGSWYIDEVTLAYMADKYGVIASCNCKDQIGTDFYTLWGGYWNQAYYPSLLNAYMPAQTKAGQINVPIFRMLGSDPIYQHGITPGMFTLEPVYPDAGGSSNWVNSFFANFVQEPCLSFAYTQAGQENSFGWEAMKIGLTQQMELFAKLEQSGDIRVETLAESGQWFRRHFPVTPPTSVVTLDDWKHQGRKTAWYDSRFYRLNILWENGTFSIRDLHLFNQNVVSPTHEKALEETSLAYKTLPIMDWASWSGPKTPNAGMWPVLLSNNTESPMNPAGIPAIKGQDAKELRIEQPIEGGGEFLIVCAEDKIKFTATDVEGKPLRWAWKLVGGAKQKSLVQSVTTRTIDYSSAGTKYDLRLPRRSGSCRQLQNGDVELMANDAGTLTLLLER
;
A
#
# COMPACT_ATOMS: atom_id res chain seq x y z
N MET A 1 -62.82 -35.20 -50.06
CA MET A 1 -62.42 -33.90 -49.43
C MET A 1 -61.87 -34.11 -48.00
N GLU A 2 -62.31 -35.09 -47.23
CA GLU A 2 -61.81 -35.34 -45.91
C GLU A 2 -60.42 -35.97 -45.79
N ARG A 3 -59.95 -36.70 -46.78
CA ARG A 3 -58.59 -37.29 -46.78
C ARG A 3 -57.46 -36.26 -47.01
N ALA A 4 -57.73 -35.17 -47.70
CA ALA A 4 -56.76 -34.10 -47.95
C ALA A 4 -56.54 -33.20 -46.72
N ILE A 5 -57.59 -33.04 -45.91
CA ILE A 5 -57.52 -32.21 -44.68
C ILE A 5 -56.77 -32.93 -43.54
N ARG A 6 -56.79 -34.27 -43.45
CA ARG A 6 -56.00 -35.03 -42.46
C ARG A 6 -54.52 -35.04 -42.78
N PHE A 7 -54.13 -35.06 -44.08
CA PHE A 7 -52.72 -35.02 -44.46
C PHE A 7 -52.06 -33.66 -44.20
N ALA A 8 -52.80 -32.57 -44.42
CA ALA A 8 -52.31 -31.21 -44.11
C ALA A 8 -52.14 -30.95 -42.58
N ARG A 9 -52.97 -31.58 -41.73
CA ARG A 9 -52.84 -31.46 -40.25
C ARG A 9 -51.69 -32.29 -39.66
N VAL A 10 -51.32 -33.39 -40.29
CA VAL A 10 -50.15 -34.21 -39.85
C VAL A 10 -48.85 -33.56 -40.28
N MET A 11 -48.78 -32.98 -41.49
CA MET A 11 -47.57 -32.25 -41.92
C MET A 11 -47.35 -30.93 -41.19
N ALA A 12 -48.43 -30.22 -40.80
CA ALA A 12 -48.32 -29.02 -39.97
C ALA A 12 -47.87 -29.32 -38.52
N ARG A 13 -48.13 -30.54 -38.00
CA ARG A 13 -47.60 -30.95 -36.68
C ARG A 13 -46.18 -31.50 -36.72
N LEU A 14 -45.68 -31.98 -37.88
CA LEU A 14 -44.28 -32.40 -38.02
C LEU A 14 -43.33 -31.20 -38.29
N PHE A 15 -43.83 -30.07 -38.80
CA PHE A 15 -43.02 -28.87 -39.02
C PHE A 15 -42.89 -27.96 -37.79
N LEU A 16 -43.71 -28.18 -36.74
CA LEU A 16 -43.66 -27.42 -35.49
C LEU A 16 -42.79 -28.07 -34.41
N LEU A 17 -42.12 -29.21 -34.67
CA LEU A 17 -41.26 -29.93 -33.76
C LEU A 17 -39.76 -29.84 -34.13
N LEU A 18 -39.39 -29.01 -35.09
CA LEU A 18 -37.98 -28.84 -35.54
C LEU A 18 -37.46 -27.41 -35.43
N ILE A 19 -38.15 -26.50 -34.72
CA ILE A 19 -37.60 -25.23 -34.27
C ILE A 19 -37.32 -25.36 -32.78
N ALA A 20 -36.34 -26.19 -32.44
CA ALA A 20 -35.62 -26.00 -31.15
C ALA A 20 -34.97 -24.63 -31.24
N PRO A 21 -35.12 -23.75 -30.22
CA PRO A 21 -34.32 -22.54 -30.18
C PRO A 21 -32.86 -23.02 -30.10
N LEU A 22 -32.09 -22.74 -31.16
CA LEU A 22 -30.63 -22.68 -31.00
C LEU A 22 -30.39 -21.62 -29.90
N ASN A 23 -30.30 -22.07 -28.66
CA ASN A 23 -29.59 -21.31 -27.64
C ASN A 23 -28.16 -21.18 -28.17
N ILE A 24 -27.93 -20.12 -28.92
CA ILE A 24 -26.61 -19.56 -29.09
C ILE A 24 -26.21 -19.21 -27.66
N VAL A 25 -25.57 -20.17 -26.98
CA VAL A 25 -24.70 -19.88 -25.85
C VAL A 25 -23.64 -18.97 -26.48
N ARG A 26 -23.92 -17.66 -26.45
CA ARG A 26 -22.93 -16.65 -26.60
C ARG A 26 -21.96 -16.97 -25.48
N ALA A 27 -20.87 -17.66 -25.81
CA ALA A 27 -19.71 -17.70 -24.95
C ALA A 27 -19.49 -16.23 -24.60
N ALA A 28 -19.79 -15.86 -23.37
CA ALA A 28 -19.32 -14.64 -22.80
C ALA A 28 -17.81 -14.78 -22.92
N THR A 29 -17.23 -14.17 -23.95
CA THR A 29 -15.84 -13.77 -23.88
C THR A 29 -15.80 -12.99 -22.58
N SER A 30 -15.15 -13.55 -21.56
CA SER A 30 -14.76 -12.80 -20.39
C SER A 30 -13.91 -11.66 -20.96
N GLU A 31 -14.50 -10.48 -21.15
CA GLU A 31 -13.71 -9.27 -21.10
C GLU A 31 -12.94 -9.42 -19.79
N GLU A 32 -11.64 -9.59 -19.88
CA GLU A 32 -10.76 -9.47 -18.71
C GLU A 32 -11.07 -8.09 -18.15
N THR A 33 -11.87 -8.06 -17.08
CA THR A 33 -12.26 -6.80 -16.46
C THR A 33 -10.98 -6.22 -15.92
N LYS A 34 -10.49 -5.14 -16.54
CA LYS A 34 -9.27 -4.42 -16.15
C LYS A 34 -9.31 -4.21 -14.63
N ALA A 35 -8.22 -4.55 -13.92
CA ALA A 35 -8.13 -4.37 -12.48
C ALA A 35 -8.49 -2.93 -12.10
N PRO A 36 -9.37 -2.69 -11.12
CA PRO A 36 -9.85 -1.35 -10.79
C PRO A 36 -8.72 -0.48 -10.25
N ARG A 37 -8.76 0.80 -10.60
CA ARG A 37 -7.88 1.84 -10.10
C ARG A 37 -8.68 2.76 -9.21
N ILE A 38 -8.41 2.68 -7.91
CA ILE A 38 -9.21 3.32 -6.85
C ILE A 38 -8.44 4.52 -6.29
N VAL A 39 -9.12 5.65 -6.21
CA VAL A 39 -8.63 6.87 -5.57
C VAL A 39 -9.57 7.23 -4.43
N ASN A 40 -9.06 7.32 -3.21
CA ASN A 40 -9.80 7.93 -2.11
C ASN A 40 -9.36 9.39 -1.94
N ILE A 41 -10.32 10.29 -1.83
CA ILE A 41 -10.08 11.66 -1.38
C ILE A 41 -10.37 11.68 0.12
N TYR A 42 -9.31 11.81 0.93
CA TYR A 42 -9.39 11.69 2.37
C TYR A 42 -8.93 12.98 3.05
N ASN A 43 -9.88 13.71 3.63
CA ASN A 43 -9.62 14.95 4.35
C ASN A 43 -9.81 14.70 5.85
N PHE A 44 -8.75 14.88 6.63
CA PHE A 44 -8.87 14.77 8.08
C PHE A 44 -8.81 16.14 8.74
N ILE A 45 -9.64 16.29 9.76
CA ILE A 45 -10.05 17.57 10.30
C ILE A 45 -9.74 17.64 11.78
N ARG A 46 -8.88 18.59 12.16
CA ARG A 46 -8.60 19.02 13.52
C ARG A 46 -9.27 20.35 13.78
N ASN A 47 -9.60 20.64 15.04
CA ASN A 47 -10.03 21.97 15.47
C ASN A 47 -8.86 22.81 16.00
N SER A 48 -7.87 22.17 16.58
CA SER A 48 -6.72 22.83 17.19
C SER A 48 -5.40 22.23 16.68
N ASP A 49 -4.45 23.11 16.37
CA ASP A 49 -3.07 22.76 16.09
C ASP A 49 -2.17 23.92 16.60
N PHE A 50 -1.36 23.65 17.62
CA PHE A 50 -0.50 24.64 18.28
C PHE A 50 0.51 25.31 17.34
N ARG A 51 0.79 24.69 16.19
CA ARG A 51 1.70 25.22 15.16
C ARG A 51 1.05 26.30 14.29
N VAL A 52 -0.29 26.41 14.32
CA VAL A 52 -1.06 27.30 13.47
C VAL A 52 -1.61 28.45 14.30
N PRO A 53 -1.19 29.69 14.03
CA PRO A 53 -1.81 30.87 14.65
C PRO A 53 -3.30 30.96 14.31
N ASP A 54 -4.14 31.33 15.29
CA ASP A 54 -5.61 31.39 15.12
C ASP A 54 -6.19 30.09 14.54
N SER A 55 -5.69 28.94 15.04
CA SER A 55 -5.97 27.63 14.46
C SER A 55 -7.47 27.37 14.27
N GLU A 56 -8.32 27.71 15.23
CA GLU A 56 -9.76 27.47 15.14
C GLU A 56 -10.40 28.11 13.89
N ASN A 57 -10.01 29.32 13.54
CA ASN A 57 -10.53 30.00 12.35
C ASN A 57 -9.86 29.50 11.06
N VAL A 58 -8.53 29.38 11.06
CA VAL A 58 -7.76 28.92 9.89
C VAL A 58 -8.17 27.50 9.48
N LEU A 59 -8.30 26.59 10.44
CA LEU A 59 -8.63 25.18 10.16
C LEU A 59 -10.08 25.03 9.70
N SER A 60 -11.03 25.78 10.30
CA SER A 60 -12.43 25.72 9.90
C SER A 60 -12.67 26.35 8.52
N ASP A 61 -11.99 27.45 8.21
CA ASP A 61 -12.06 28.10 6.89
C ASP A 61 -11.46 27.18 5.81
N CYS A 62 -10.33 26.54 6.09
CA CYS A 62 -9.74 25.54 5.21
C CYS A 62 -10.73 24.41 4.90
N THR A 63 -11.36 23.83 5.93
CA THR A 63 -12.34 22.74 5.74
C THR A 63 -13.53 23.19 4.90
N ARG A 64 -14.04 24.41 5.09
CA ARG A 64 -15.11 24.97 4.28
C ARG A 64 -14.73 25.06 2.79
N HIS A 65 -13.55 25.54 2.48
CA HIS A 65 -13.06 25.62 1.10
C HIS A 65 -12.82 24.25 0.47
N GLN A 66 -12.32 23.27 1.24
CA GLN A 66 -12.21 21.89 0.76
C GLN A 66 -13.59 21.32 0.38
N VAL A 67 -14.61 21.53 1.21
CA VAL A 67 -16.00 21.12 0.93
C VAL A 67 -16.53 21.80 -0.34
N GLU A 68 -16.37 23.13 -0.45
CA GLU A 68 -16.82 23.91 -1.61
C GLU A 68 -16.16 23.41 -2.91
N LEU A 69 -14.85 23.13 -2.90
CA LEU A 69 -14.12 22.61 -4.04
C LEU A 69 -14.68 21.26 -4.48
N LEU A 70 -14.80 20.30 -3.57
CA LEU A 70 -15.27 18.94 -3.90
C LEU A 70 -16.70 18.93 -4.40
N LYS A 71 -17.57 19.76 -3.86
CA LYS A 71 -18.93 19.98 -4.40
C LYS A 71 -18.90 20.52 -5.83
N SER A 72 -17.99 21.45 -6.15
CA SER A 72 -17.89 22.06 -7.47
C SER A 72 -17.52 21.04 -8.57
N VAL A 73 -16.66 20.07 -8.23
CA VAL A 73 -16.23 19.00 -9.15
C VAL A 73 -17.07 17.71 -9.02
N LYS A 74 -17.99 17.66 -8.05
CA LYS A 74 -18.92 16.53 -7.79
C LYS A 74 -18.22 15.20 -7.48
N LEU A 75 -17.08 15.24 -6.81
CA LEU A 75 -16.35 14.05 -6.37
C LEU A 75 -16.72 13.68 -4.94
N PRO A 76 -16.91 12.39 -4.60
CA PRO A 76 -17.10 11.95 -3.24
C PRO A 76 -15.80 12.05 -2.44
N ALA A 77 -15.90 12.27 -1.14
CA ALA A 77 -14.78 12.30 -0.24
C ALA A 77 -15.10 11.71 1.14
N THR A 78 -14.03 11.31 1.84
CA THR A 78 -14.10 10.94 3.26
C THR A 78 -13.62 12.11 4.11
N TRP A 79 -14.45 12.52 5.08
CA TRP A 79 -14.24 13.63 6.00
C TRP A 79 -14.03 13.06 7.41
N ALA A 80 -12.79 12.91 7.82
CA ALA A 80 -12.44 12.24 9.07
C ALA A 80 -12.20 13.25 10.20
N LEU A 81 -12.99 13.17 11.25
CA LEU A 81 -12.96 14.12 12.36
C LEU A 81 -12.06 13.64 13.49
N GLN A 82 -11.05 14.43 13.88
CA GLN A 82 -10.43 14.31 15.19
C GLN A 82 -11.49 14.64 16.27
N TYR A 83 -11.30 14.18 17.49
CA TYR A 83 -12.32 14.33 18.52
C TYR A 83 -12.65 15.80 18.87
N ASP A 84 -11.67 16.69 18.86
CA ASP A 84 -11.88 18.13 19.09
C ASP A 84 -12.75 18.78 17.99
N ALA A 85 -12.53 18.39 16.73
CA ALA A 85 -13.39 18.80 15.61
C ALA A 85 -14.78 18.13 15.69
N LEU A 86 -14.85 16.85 16.10
CA LEU A 86 -16.11 16.13 16.27
C LEU A 86 -17.06 16.83 17.24
N ILE A 87 -16.56 17.31 18.37
CA ILE A 87 -17.38 17.96 19.40
C ILE A 87 -17.65 19.44 19.11
N ASN A 88 -17.00 20.06 18.12
CA ASN A 88 -17.18 21.46 17.78
C ASN A 88 -18.44 21.66 16.88
N PRO A 89 -19.44 22.45 17.32
CA PRO A 89 -20.67 22.70 16.57
C PRO A 89 -20.45 23.29 15.17
N ARG A 90 -19.33 24.00 14.93
CA ARG A 90 -19.00 24.64 13.64
C ARG A 90 -18.81 23.55 12.56
N TYR A 91 -17.99 22.51 12.84
CA TYR A 91 -17.79 21.40 11.91
C TYR A 91 -19.03 20.51 11.78
N GLN A 92 -19.76 20.28 12.90
CA GLN A 92 -21.01 19.52 12.86
C GLN A 92 -22.02 20.16 11.92
N LYS A 93 -22.19 21.49 12.01
CA LYS A 93 -23.10 22.23 11.13
C LYS A 93 -22.63 22.19 9.68
N LEU A 94 -21.36 22.53 9.42
CA LEU A 94 -20.79 22.52 8.07
C LEU A 94 -21.01 21.17 7.37
N LEU A 95 -20.62 20.07 8.02
CA LEU A 95 -20.69 18.74 7.40
C LEU A 95 -22.13 18.25 7.23
N LYS A 96 -23.04 18.56 8.17
CA LYS A 96 -24.46 18.17 8.03
C LYS A 96 -25.19 18.94 6.95
N ASP A 97 -24.85 20.22 6.75
CA ASP A 97 -25.56 21.10 5.83
C ASP A 97 -25.02 20.97 4.39
N GLU A 98 -23.71 20.69 4.23
CA GLU A 98 -23.03 20.84 2.96
C GLU A 98 -22.68 19.52 2.26
N LEU A 99 -22.50 18.41 3.01
CA LEU A 99 -22.11 17.13 2.41
C LEU A 99 -23.28 16.44 1.71
N GLY A 100 -22.96 15.80 0.58
CA GLY A 100 -23.90 14.99 -0.18
C GLY A 100 -24.03 13.57 0.35
N THR A 101 -24.96 12.81 -0.23
CA THR A 101 -25.20 11.39 0.13
C THR A 101 -24.05 10.47 -0.27
N ASN A 102 -23.17 10.92 -1.16
CA ASN A 102 -22.01 10.18 -1.64
C ASN A 102 -20.75 10.45 -0.80
N ASP A 103 -20.82 11.41 0.11
CA ASP A 103 -19.73 11.71 1.04
C ASP A 103 -19.80 10.81 2.26
N GLU A 104 -18.66 10.63 2.92
CA GLU A 104 -18.53 9.89 4.17
C GLU A 104 -18.02 10.80 5.29
N ILE A 105 -18.67 10.77 6.46
CA ILE A 105 -18.13 11.30 7.70
C ILE A 105 -17.52 10.14 8.48
N ALA A 106 -16.22 10.22 8.76
CA ALA A 106 -15.39 9.18 9.36
C ALA A 106 -14.73 9.65 10.67
N ALA A 107 -14.03 8.75 11.34
CA ALA A 107 -13.21 9.07 12.50
C ALA A 107 -11.75 9.31 12.08
N TRP A 108 -11.12 10.37 12.62
CA TRP A 108 -9.68 10.52 12.64
C TRP A 108 -9.16 10.20 14.04
N TRP A 109 -8.34 9.14 14.11
CA TRP A 109 -7.92 8.58 15.39
C TRP A 109 -6.58 9.12 15.85
N GLU A 110 -6.65 10.21 16.54
CA GLU A 110 -5.62 10.80 17.39
C GLU A 110 -6.27 11.11 18.74
N ILE A 111 -5.47 11.24 19.77
CA ILE A 111 -5.94 11.45 21.14
C ILE A 111 -5.63 12.90 21.53
N PRO A 112 -6.55 13.86 21.29
CA PRO A 112 -6.42 15.21 21.82
C PRO A 112 -6.88 15.27 23.28
N GLN A 113 -6.49 16.35 23.98
CA GLN A 113 -6.80 16.58 25.38
C GLN A 113 -8.28 16.35 25.75
N PRO A 114 -9.26 16.92 25.03
CA PRO A 114 -10.67 16.77 25.40
C PRO A 114 -11.16 15.31 25.35
N LEU A 115 -10.58 14.45 24.49
CA LEU A 115 -10.91 13.03 24.46
C LEU A 115 -10.33 12.32 25.69
N ALA A 116 -9.06 12.55 25.99
CA ALA A 116 -8.41 11.93 27.14
C ALA A 116 -9.12 12.27 28.46
N GLU A 117 -9.39 13.55 28.69
CA GLU A 117 -10.07 14.04 29.90
C GLU A 117 -11.50 13.49 30.02
N LYS A 118 -12.25 13.46 28.91
CA LYS A 118 -13.61 12.89 28.93
C LYS A 118 -13.65 11.40 29.18
N ALA A 119 -12.60 10.68 28.77
CA ALA A 119 -12.41 9.26 29.10
C ALA A 119 -11.95 9.03 30.55
N GLY A 120 -11.79 10.09 31.35
CA GLY A 120 -11.29 10.05 32.73
C GLY A 120 -9.79 9.78 32.84
N LEU A 121 -9.02 10.08 31.77
CA LEU A 121 -7.58 9.91 31.73
C LEU A 121 -6.87 11.24 31.92
N LYS A 122 -5.70 11.20 32.56
CA LYS A 122 -4.87 12.39 32.73
C LYS A 122 -4.22 12.77 31.40
N TRP A 123 -4.43 14.00 30.95
CA TRP A 123 -3.69 14.55 29.82
C TRP A 123 -2.21 14.73 30.17
N ARG A 124 -1.33 14.39 29.21
CA ARG A 124 0.13 14.39 29.39
C ARG A 124 0.86 15.30 28.40
N GLY A 125 0.12 15.88 27.43
CA GLY A 125 0.68 16.73 26.39
C GLY A 125 0.91 18.17 26.86
N ALA A 126 1.74 18.89 26.13
CA ALA A 126 2.01 20.32 26.34
C ALA A 126 0.92 21.23 25.74
N HIS A 127 0.18 20.74 24.76
CA HIS A 127 -0.88 21.45 24.03
C HIS A 127 -2.13 20.58 23.96
N GLU A 128 -3.25 21.12 23.49
CA GLU A 128 -4.50 20.36 23.33
C GLU A 128 -4.39 19.17 22.39
N TRP A 129 -3.51 19.25 21.42
CA TRP A 129 -3.01 18.13 20.61
C TRP A 129 -1.47 18.10 20.70
N ASP A 130 -0.89 16.93 20.89
CA ASP A 130 0.56 16.74 21.01
C ASP A 130 1.00 15.55 20.14
N PRO A 131 1.95 15.74 19.21
CA PRO A 131 2.35 14.70 18.25
C PRO A 131 3.24 13.60 18.83
N ALA A 132 3.69 13.71 20.10
CA ALA A 132 4.46 12.67 20.74
C ALA A 132 3.65 11.37 20.81
N VAL A 133 4.26 10.22 20.44
CA VAL A 133 3.54 8.95 20.27
C VAL A 133 2.88 8.49 21.55
N ASN A 134 3.54 8.66 22.68
CA ASN A 134 3.00 8.29 23.99
C ASN A 134 1.90 9.23 24.51
N VAL A 135 1.57 10.30 23.78
CA VAL A 135 0.56 11.29 24.15
C VAL A 135 -0.59 11.33 23.18
N GLY A 136 -0.31 11.69 21.92
CA GLY A 136 -1.30 11.96 20.90
C GLY A 136 -1.84 10.71 20.17
N PHE A 137 -1.33 9.51 20.51
CA PHE A 137 -1.72 8.29 19.83
C PHE A 137 -2.04 7.15 20.79
N SER A 138 -2.92 6.24 20.34
CA SER A 138 -3.40 5.14 21.17
C SER A 138 -2.30 4.22 21.74
N PRO A 139 -1.16 3.94 21.08
CA PRO A 139 -0.08 3.18 21.67
C PRO A 139 0.47 3.74 23.00
N GLY A 140 0.32 5.02 23.25
CA GLY A 140 0.70 5.66 24.53
C GLY A 140 -0.23 5.34 25.70
N TYR A 141 -1.28 4.56 25.48
CA TYR A 141 -2.27 4.18 26.49
C TYR A 141 -2.31 2.66 26.65
N SER A 142 -2.66 2.17 27.84
CA SER A 142 -2.85 0.75 28.06
C SER A 142 -4.03 0.21 27.24
N PRO A 143 -4.10 -1.10 26.96
CA PRO A 143 -5.20 -1.69 26.20
C PRO A 143 -6.60 -1.32 26.73
N ASP A 144 -6.77 -1.26 28.05
CA ASP A 144 -8.06 -0.88 28.65
C ASP A 144 -8.36 0.62 28.54
N GLU A 145 -7.35 1.47 28.61
CA GLU A 145 -7.51 2.91 28.36
C GLU A 145 -7.86 3.19 26.89
N ARG A 146 -7.24 2.46 25.94
CA ARG A 146 -7.61 2.55 24.51
C ARG A 146 -9.08 2.25 24.29
N LYS A 147 -9.62 1.21 24.91
CA LYS A 147 -11.05 0.87 24.83
C LYS A 147 -11.94 1.97 25.40
N LYS A 148 -11.55 2.59 26.54
CA LYS A 148 -12.30 3.73 27.11
C LYS A 148 -12.31 4.93 26.16
N LEU A 149 -11.16 5.27 25.56
CA LEU A 149 -11.04 6.35 24.58
C LEU A 149 -11.96 6.08 23.36
N VAL A 150 -11.94 4.86 22.83
CA VAL A 150 -12.82 4.44 21.74
C VAL A 150 -14.27 4.58 22.14
N ASP A 151 -14.68 4.10 23.32
CA ASP A 151 -16.07 4.14 23.77
C ASP A 151 -16.61 5.58 23.87
N VAL A 152 -15.80 6.51 24.37
CA VAL A 152 -16.15 7.92 24.44
C VAL A 152 -16.32 8.53 23.05
N TYR A 153 -15.34 8.29 22.17
CA TYR A 153 -15.38 8.81 20.80
C TYR A 153 -16.63 8.32 20.06
N MET A 154 -16.87 7.03 20.09
CA MET A 154 -17.97 6.39 19.38
C MET A 154 -19.35 6.81 19.93
N ALA A 155 -19.47 6.97 21.23
CA ALA A 155 -20.70 7.45 21.86
C ALA A 155 -21.07 8.87 21.41
N ASP A 156 -20.09 9.79 21.39
CA ASP A 156 -20.32 11.15 20.96
C ASP A 156 -20.57 11.25 19.44
N PHE A 157 -19.83 10.49 18.64
CA PHE A 157 -20.05 10.45 17.20
C PHE A 157 -21.50 10.01 16.90
N LYS A 158 -21.97 8.93 17.53
CA LYS A 158 -23.35 8.45 17.38
C LYS A 158 -24.38 9.47 17.87
N LYS A 159 -24.11 10.15 18.99
CA LYS A 159 -24.99 11.20 19.52
C LYS A 159 -25.13 12.35 18.53
N ILE A 160 -24.05 12.74 17.84
CA ILE A 160 -24.00 13.89 16.94
C ILE A 160 -24.57 13.55 15.56
N PHE A 161 -24.20 12.41 14.98
CA PHE A 161 -24.55 12.02 13.60
C PHE A 161 -25.63 10.95 13.50
N GLY A 162 -26.00 10.27 14.59
CA GLY A 162 -27.05 9.25 14.62
C GLY A 162 -26.57 7.82 14.30
N TYR A 163 -25.33 7.65 13.90
CA TYR A 163 -24.69 6.36 13.55
C TYR A 163 -23.24 6.30 14.05
N TYR A 164 -22.63 5.12 14.05
CA TYR A 164 -21.19 4.99 14.29
C TYR A 164 -20.40 5.19 12.99
N PRO A 165 -19.17 5.77 13.04
CA PRO A 165 -18.34 5.91 11.84
C PRO A 165 -18.03 4.53 11.27
N ARG A 166 -18.14 4.39 9.95
CA ARG A 166 -17.84 3.13 9.27
C ARG A 166 -16.35 2.91 9.07
N THR A 167 -15.58 4.01 9.01
CA THR A 167 -14.14 3.96 8.82
C THR A 167 -13.42 4.83 9.84
N VAL A 168 -12.15 4.48 10.07
CA VAL A 168 -11.25 5.20 10.96
C VAL A 168 -9.90 5.38 10.30
N GLY A 169 -9.41 6.61 10.19
CA GLY A 169 -8.05 6.90 9.75
C GLY A 169 -7.16 7.33 10.89
N SER A 170 -5.88 7.10 10.75
CA SER A 170 -4.84 7.56 11.67
C SER A 170 -3.50 7.59 10.96
N TRP A 171 -2.55 8.39 11.43
CA TRP A 171 -1.17 8.25 10.96
C TRP A 171 -0.64 6.82 11.18
N TYR A 172 -0.96 6.23 12.32
CA TYR A 172 -0.86 4.80 12.57
C TYR A 172 -1.86 4.40 13.65
N ILE A 173 -2.49 3.25 13.46
CA ILE A 173 -3.45 2.67 14.41
C ILE A 173 -2.87 1.36 14.95
N ASP A 174 -3.09 1.10 16.23
CA ASP A 174 -2.67 -0.18 16.82
C ASP A 174 -3.74 -1.26 16.64
N GLU A 175 -3.32 -2.51 16.70
CA GLU A 175 -4.15 -3.68 16.47
C GLU A 175 -5.25 -3.86 17.53
N VAL A 176 -4.97 -3.50 18.79
CA VAL A 176 -5.94 -3.62 19.89
C VAL A 176 -7.09 -2.65 19.67
N THR A 177 -6.78 -1.40 19.35
CA THR A 177 -7.76 -0.36 19.05
C THR A 177 -8.59 -0.73 17.83
N LEU A 178 -7.93 -1.12 16.72
CA LEU A 178 -8.61 -1.43 15.47
C LEU A 178 -9.54 -2.64 15.61
N ALA A 179 -9.08 -3.72 16.25
CA ALA A 179 -9.90 -4.90 16.52
C ALA A 179 -11.13 -4.56 17.37
N TYR A 180 -10.94 -3.77 18.43
CA TYR A 180 -12.04 -3.35 19.30
C TYR A 180 -13.08 -2.48 18.58
N MET A 181 -12.64 -1.56 17.73
CA MET A 181 -13.53 -0.74 16.90
C MET A 181 -14.31 -1.60 15.89
N ALA A 182 -13.66 -2.59 15.30
CA ALA A 182 -14.31 -3.53 14.38
C ALA A 182 -15.38 -4.37 15.07
N ASP A 183 -15.02 -5.00 16.18
CA ASP A 183 -15.88 -5.98 16.89
C ASP A 183 -17.08 -5.30 17.55
N LYS A 184 -16.87 -4.16 18.19
CA LYS A 184 -17.91 -3.49 18.98
C LYS A 184 -18.74 -2.50 18.18
N TYR A 185 -18.12 -1.80 17.23
CA TYR A 185 -18.74 -0.66 16.55
C TYR A 185 -18.94 -0.85 15.05
N GLY A 186 -18.43 -1.96 14.50
CA GLY A 186 -18.64 -2.31 13.11
C GLY A 186 -17.81 -1.51 12.12
N VAL A 187 -16.64 -1.01 12.51
CA VAL A 187 -15.67 -0.38 11.60
C VAL A 187 -15.24 -1.39 10.52
N ILE A 188 -15.27 -0.97 9.26
CA ILE A 188 -15.06 -1.86 8.10
C ILE A 188 -13.80 -1.57 7.29
N ALA A 189 -13.18 -0.40 7.45
CA ALA A 189 -11.91 -0.05 6.82
C ALA A 189 -11.15 0.97 7.67
N SER A 190 -9.84 1.02 7.47
CA SER A 190 -8.94 1.98 8.09
C SER A 190 -7.92 2.48 7.08
N CYS A 191 -7.22 3.56 7.42
CA CYS A 191 -6.01 3.95 6.71
C CYS A 191 -4.89 4.33 7.69
N ASN A 192 -3.63 4.19 7.24
CA ASN A 192 -2.46 4.62 7.98
C ASN A 192 -1.41 5.24 7.04
N CYS A 193 -0.47 5.96 7.64
CA CYS A 193 0.55 6.71 6.90
C CYS A 193 1.36 5.81 5.96
N LYS A 194 1.86 6.42 4.88
CA LYS A 194 2.88 5.85 3.98
C LYS A 194 4.13 5.41 4.75
N ASP A 195 5.01 4.69 4.07
CA ASP A 195 6.34 4.41 4.59
C ASP A 195 7.13 5.71 4.79
N GLN A 196 7.72 5.84 5.99
CA GLN A 196 8.63 6.94 6.35
C GLN A 196 9.61 6.50 7.43
N ILE A 197 10.80 7.11 7.44
CA ILE A 197 11.86 6.82 8.41
C ILE A 197 12.14 8.09 9.21
N GLY A 198 11.86 8.05 10.52
CA GLY A 198 12.19 9.12 11.45
C GLY A 198 11.57 10.48 11.11
N THR A 199 10.44 10.50 10.42
CA THR A 199 9.62 11.68 10.20
C THR A 199 8.60 11.76 11.31
N ASP A 200 8.39 12.95 11.88
CA ASP A 200 7.60 13.12 13.10
C ASP A 200 8.19 12.26 14.26
N PHE A 201 7.37 11.66 15.07
CA PHE A 201 7.79 10.83 16.20
C PHE A 201 7.68 9.32 15.92
N TYR A 202 7.49 8.91 14.68
CA TYR A 202 7.34 7.48 14.36
C TYR A 202 8.03 7.10 13.04
N THR A 203 8.41 5.82 12.96
CA THR A 203 8.91 5.18 11.75
C THR A 203 7.96 4.06 11.36
N LEU A 204 7.40 4.18 10.15
CA LEU A 204 6.64 3.13 9.48
C LEU A 204 7.43 2.72 8.25
N TRP A 205 8.25 1.67 8.34
CA TRP A 205 9.13 1.24 7.27
C TRP A 205 9.11 -0.28 7.11
N GLY A 206 9.14 -0.76 5.87
CA GLY A 206 9.22 -2.19 5.59
C GLY A 206 7.88 -2.93 5.64
N GLY A 207 6.73 -2.22 5.73
CA GLY A 207 5.39 -2.78 5.66
C GLY A 207 4.83 -2.85 4.23
N TYR A 208 3.54 -3.15 4.08
CA TYR A 208 2.86 -3.23 2.80
C TYR A 208 2.94 -1.89 2.04
N TRP A 209 3.43 -1.89 0.80
CA TRP A 209 3.73 -0.66 0.07
C TRP A 209 2.50 -0.09 -0.64
N ASN A 210 2.14 1.16 -0.32
CA ASN A 210 1.17 2.04 -1.02
C ASN A 210 -0.19 1.42 -1.45
N GLN A 211 -0.56 0.23 -1.00
CA GLN A 211 -1.80 -0.45 -1.34
C GLN A 211 -2.62 -0.76 -0.09
N ALA A 212 -3.51 -1.73 -0.13
CA ALA A 212 -4.33 -2.13 1.01
C ALA A 212 -4.06 -3.59 1.42
N TYR A 213 -4.14 -3.85 2.73
CA TYR A 213 -3.90 -5.17 3.31
C TYR A 213 -4.75 -5.41 4.55
N TYR A 214 -4.99 -6.67 4.90
CA TYR A 214 -5.51 -7.05 6.22
C TYR A 214 -4.38 -7.14 7.23
N PRO A 215 -4.43 -6.37 8.34
CA PRO A 215 -3.40 -6.40 9.37
C PRO A 215 -3.50 -7.64 10.26
N SER A 216 -2.38 -8.04 10.85
CA SER A 216 -2.31 -9.09 11.86
C SER A 216 -3.04 -8.68 13.15
N LEU A 217 -3.63 -9.67 13.83
CA LEU A 217 -4.19 -9.53 15.18
C LEU A 217 -3.15 -9.08 16.22
N LEU A 218 -1.87 -9.31 15.97
CA LEU A 218 -0.78 -9.02 16.90
C LEU A 218 0.01 -7.75 16.54
N ASN A 219 -0.21 -7.19 15.34
CA ASN A 219 0.53 -6.04 14.86
C ASN A 219 -0.18 -5.41 13.66
N ALA A 220 -0.77 -4.24 13.83
CA ALA A 220 -1.52 -3.58 12.76
C ALA A 220 -0.65 -3.17 11.55
N TYR A 221 0.66 -3.05 11.71
CA TYR A 221 1.58 -2.71 10.62
C TYR A 221 2.08 -3.94 9.83
N MET A 222 1.84 -5.15 10.34
CA MET A 222 2.25 -6.40 9.72
C MET A 222 1.05 -7.04 9.00
N PRO A 223 1.15 -7.31 7.68
CA PRO A 223 0.13 -8.06 6.97
C PRO A 223 -0.09 -9.45 7.57
N ALA A 224 -1.36 -9.87 7.66
CA ALA A 224 -1.70 -11.22 8.08
C ALA A 224 -1.54 -12.21 6.92
N GLN A 225 -0.97 -13.40 7.19
CA GLN A 225 -0.83 -14.46 6.21
C GLN A 225 -2.07 -15.34 6.08
N THR A 226 -2.89 -15.40 7.14
CA THR A 226 -4.06 -16.28 7.21
C THR A 226 -5.33 -15.52 7.58
N LYS A 227 -6.48 -16.05 7.15
CA LYS A 227 -7.78 -15.51 7.54
C LYS A 227 -7.99 -15.49 9.06
N ALA A 228 -7.49 -16.50 9.77
CA ALA A 228 -7.61 -16.59 11.22
C ALA A 228 -6.70 -15.61 11.97
N GLY A 229 -5.56 -15.23 11.37
CA GLY A 229 -4.60 -14.30 11.96
C GLY A 229 -4.86 -12.83 11.66
N GLN A 230 -5.91 -12.49 10.89
CA GLN A 230 -6.18 -11.12 10.48
C GLN A 230 -7.26 -10.42 11.31
N ILE A 231 -7.11 -9.11 11.50
CA ILE A 231 -8.24 -8.22 11.79
C ILE A 231 -9.02 -8.04 10.48
N ASN A 232 -10.35 -8.27 10.50
CA ASN A 232 -11.16 -8.22 9.28
C ASN A 232 -11.53 -6.79 8.85
N VAL A 233 -10.57 -5.88 8.97
CA VAL A 233 -10.64 -4.46 8.57
C VAL A 233 -9.41 -4.17 7.73
N PRO A 234 -9.53 -3.97 6.42
CA PRO A 234 -8.37 -3.63 5.59
C PRO A 234 -7.84 -2.24 5.97
N ILE A 235 -6.51 -2.10 5.96
CA ILE A 235 -5.81 -0.83 6.10
C ILE A 235 -5.33 -0.40 4.72
N PHE A 236 -5.74 0.80 4.31
CA PHE A 236 -5.33 1.46 3.07
C PHE A 236 -4.19 2.43 3.36
N ARG A 237 -3.10 2.36 2.57
CA ARG A 237 -1.93 3.22 2.79
C ARG A 237 -2.17 4.62 2.25
N MET A 238 -1.85 5.64 3.07
CA MET A 238 -2.14 7.05 2.77
C MET A 238 -1.09 7.71 1.88
N LEU A 239 -1.46 8.88 1.38
CA LEU A 239 -0.64 9.94 0.81
C LEU A 239 -0.05 9.68 -0.58
N GLY A 240 -0.23 8.54 -1.22
CA GLY A 240 0.17 8.30 -2.61
C GLY A 240 1.64 8.64 -2.91
N SER A 241 2.56 7.85 -2.36
CA SER A 241 4.01 8.08 -2.51
C SER A 241 4.49 7.80 -3.93
N ASP A 242 5.43 8.63 -4.41
CA ASP A 242 6.17 8.39 -5.65
C ASP A 242 6.91 7.04 -5.61
N PRO A 243 6.66 6.12 -6.55
CA PRO A 243 7.24 4.79 -6.50
C PRO A 243 8.76 4.74 -6.72
N ILE A 244 9.33 5.76 -7.36
CA ILE A 244 10.77 5.87 -7.64
C ILE A 244 11.47 6.64 -6.53
N TYR A 245 10.97 7.84 -6.20
CA TYR A 245 11.71 8.83 -5.41
C TYR A 245 11.32 8.88 -3.94
N GLN A 246 10.09 8.47 -3.57
CA GLN A 246 9.68 8.40 -2.15
C GLN A 246 10.07 7.04 -1.55
N HIS A 247 11.38 6.77 -1.42
CA HIS A 247 11.90 5.58 -0.80
C HIS A 247 13.00 5.92 0.22
N GLY A 248 12.73 5.67 1.49
CA GLY A 248 13.66 5.95 2.59
C GLY A 248 13.71 7.42 2.99
N ILE A 249 14.88 7.86 3.42
CA ILE A 249 15.16 9.26 3.75
C ILE A 249 15.50 9.98 2.45
N THR A 250 14.51 10.63 1.86
CA THR A 250 14.71 11.45 0.66
C THR A 250 14.70 12.93 1.03
N PRO A 251 15.51 13.77 0.35
CA PRO A 251 15.34 15.20 0.46
C PRO A 251 14.03 15.61 -0.23
N GLY A 252 13.05 16.03 0.54
CA GLY A 252 11.73 16.42 0.07
C GLY A 252 10.66 15.33 0.23
N MET A 253 9.42 15.72 -0.01
CA MET A 253 8.24 14.87 0.09
C MET A 253 7.65 14.72 -1.31
N PHE A 254 7.69 13.50 -1.85
CA PHE A 254 7.13 13.17 -3.17
C PHE A 254 5.86 12.35 -2.99
N THR A 255 4.79 13.03 -2.58
CA THR A 255 3.46 12.46 -2.28
C THR A 255 2.35 13.27 -2.93
N LEU A 256 1.11 12.74 -2.93
CA LEU A 256 -0.06 13.46 -3.42
C LEU A 256 -0.54 14.57 -2.48
N GLU A 257 0.20 14.89 -1.42
CA GLU A 257 -0.13 16.03 -0.57
C GLU A 257 0.01 17.36 -1.35
N PRO A 258 -1.08 18.11 -1.54
CA PRO A 258 -1.11 19.26 -2.45
C PRO A 258 -0.26 20.45 -1.99
N VAL A 259 0.22 20.42 -0.76
CA VAL A 259 1.05 21.48 -0.15
C VAL A 259 2.52 21.41 -0.56
N TYR A 260 2.98 20.32 -1.18
CA TYR A 260 4.38 20.18 -1.61
C TYR A 260 4.55 20.57 -3.08
N PRO A 261 5.22 21.71 -3.37
CA PRO A 261 5.28 22.30 -4.71
C PRO A 261 6.03 21.44 -5.74
N ASP A 262 6.93 20.55 -5.30
CA ASP A 262 7.69 19.66 -6.18
C ASP A 262 7.01 18.30 -6.40
N ALA A 263 5.83 18.07 -5.81
CA ALA A 263 5.10 16.83 -5.89
C ALA A 263 3.58 17.06 -6.02
N GLY A 264 2.79 16.80 -5.00
CA GLY A 264 1.34 16.93 -5.05
C GLY A 264 0.81 18.33 -5.39
N GLY A 265 1.62 19.38 -5.16
CA GLY A 265 1.36 20.75 -5.62
C GLY A 265 1.79 21.05 -7.06
N SER A 266 2.46 20.11 -7.73
CA SER A 266 2.98 20.24 -9.09
C SER A 266 2.10 19.48 -10.10
N SER A 267 1.48 20.17 -11.03
CA SER A 267 0.72 19.53 -12.11
C SER A 267 1.58 18.58 -12.97
N ASN A 268 2.86 18.89 -13.16
CA ASN A 268 3.78 18.03 -13.92
C ASN A 268 3.94 16.67 -13.22
N TRP A 269 4.27 16.68 -11.93
CA TRP A 269 4.42 15.44 -11.15
C TRP A 269 3.10 14.68 -11.05
N VAL A 270 2.00 15.37 -10.72
CA VAL A 270 0.67 14.75 -10.57
C VAL A 270 0.21 14.09 -11.87
N ASN A 271 0.38 14.76 -13.02
CA ASN A 271 0.03 14.18 -14.32
C ASN A 271 0.88 12.95 -14.64
N SER A 272 2.20 12.99 -14.41
CA SER A 272 3.08 11.83 -14.60
C SER A 272 2.73 10.68 -13.66
N PHE A 273 2.45 10.96 -12.38
CA PHE A 273 2.01 9.97 -11.41
C PHE A 273 0.75 9.25 -11.90
N PHE A 274 -0.29 9.99 -12.31
CA PHE A 274 -1.54 9.39 -12.77
C PHE A 274 -1.44 8.77 -14.16
N ALA A 275 -0.55 9.24 -15.04
CA ALA A 275 -0.27 8.55 -16.30
C ALA A 275 0.26 7.14 -16.05
N ASN A 276 1.27 6.98 -15.19
CA ASN A 276 1.75 5.65 -14.78
C ASN A 276 0.66 4.85 -14.04
N PHE A 277 -0.06 5.47 -13.10
CA PHE A 277 -1.12 4.82 -12.32
C PHE A 277 -2.23 4.23 -13.20
N VAL A 278 -2.58 4.89 -14.31
CA VAL A 278 -3.63 4.47 -15.24
C VAL A 278 -3.11 3.51 -16.32
N GLN A 279 -1.90 3.73 -16.83
CA GLN A 279 -1.39 3.02 -18.00
C GLN A 279 -0.63 1.74 -17.65
N GLU A 280 0.15 1.78 -16.57
CA GLU A 280 1.02 0.66 -16.23
C GLU A 280 0.23 -0.53 -15.64
N PRO A 281 0.75 -1.76 -15.79
CA PRO A 281 0.06 -2.94 -15.30
C PRO A 281 -0.03 -2.93 -13.77
N CYS A 282 -1.20 -3.33 -13.25
CA CYS A 282 -1.38 -3.64 -11.84
C CYS A 282 -1.99 -5.04 -11.68
N LEU A 283 -1.79 -5.67 -10.54
CA LEU A 283 -2.42 -6.93 -10.20
C LEU A 283 -3.86 -6.69 -9.68
N SER A 284 -4.29 -7.37 -8.67
CA SER A 284 -5.67 -7.38 -8.16
C SER A 284 -6.41 -6.03 -8.18
N PHE A 285 -5.70 -4.94 -7.93
CA PHE A 285 -6.17 -3.54 -8.03
C PHE A 285 -4.98 -2.59 -7.91
N ALA A 286 -5.18 -1.32 -8.26
CA ALA A 286 -4.31 -0.22 -7.88
C ALA A 286 -5.06 0.73 -6.96
N TYR A 287 -4.38 1.27 -5.97
CA TYR A 287 -4.93 2.20 -4.99
C TYR A 287 -4.00 3.37 -4.74
N THR A 288 -4.57 4.55 -4.57
CA THR A 288 -3.87 5.73 -4.04
C THR A 288 -4.82 6.60 -3.24
N GLN A 289 -4.27 7.45 -2.38
CA GLN A 289 -5.04 8.40 -1.59
C GLN A 289 -4.53 9.82 -1.80
N ALA A 290 -5.47 10.73 -2.04
CA ALA A 290 -5.29 12.17 -2.11
C ALA A 290 -6.10 12.85 -1.00
N GLY A 291 -6.13 14.17 -1.01
CA GLY A 291 -6.73 14.97 0.06
C GLY A 291 -5.66 15.50 1.00
N GLN A 292 -6.07 16.25 2.01
CA GLN A 292 -5.14 16.89 2.93
C GLN A 292 -5.79 17.19 4.28
N GLU A 293 -4.97 17.22 5.33
CA GLU A 293 -5.36 17.77 6.62
C GLU A 293 -5.59 19.28 6.54
N ASN A 294 -6.56 19.76 7.31
CA ASN A 294 -6.90 21.18 7.31
C ASN A 294 -5.87 22.09 8.01
N SER A 295 -4.92 21.52 8.78
CA SER A 295 -3.92 22.28 9.54
C SER A 295 -2.89 23.02 8.70
N PHE A 296 -2.71 22.65 7.43
CA PHE A 296 -1.87 23.43 6.51
C PHE A 296 -2.53 24.75 6.06
N GLY A 297 -3.85 24.90 6.22
CA GLY A 297 -4.61 26.06 5.75
C GLY A 297 -4.87 26.06 4.24
N TRP A 298 -5.93 26.75 3.84
CA TRP A 298 -6.39 26.77 2.44
C TRP A 298 -5.36 27.32 1.46
N GLU A 299 -4.70 28.43 1.83
CA GLU A 299 -3.75 29.12 0.95
C GLU A 299 -2.56 28.23 0.52
N ALA A 300 -2.11 27.34 1.40
CA ALA A 300 -1.00 26.45 1.09
C ALA A 300 -1.40 25.30 0.12
N MET A 301 -2.65 24.87 0.13
CA MET A 301 -3.08 23.70 -0.63
C MET A 301 -3.95 24.03 -1.85
N LYS A 302 -4.56 25.21 -1.94
CA LYS A 302 -5.61 25.52 -2.91
C LYS A 302 -5.24 25.23 -4.36
N ILE A 303 -4.03 25.57 -4.78
CA ILE A 303 -3.58 25.37 -6.17
C ILE A 303 -3.42 23.88 -6.47
N GLY A 304 -2.64 23.18 -5.65
CA GLY A 304 -2.37 21.75 -5.84
C GLY A 304 -3.63 20.91 -5.70
N LEU A 305 -4.46 21.20 -4.68
CA LEU A 305 -5.70 20.45 -4.47
C LEU A 305 -6.69 20.67 -5.61
N THR A 306 -6.86 21.91 -6.09
CA THR A 306 -7.76 22.19 -7.23
C THR A 306 -7.31 21.43 -8.48
N GLN A 307 -6.01 21.47 -8.82
CA GLN A 307 -5.46 20.74 -9.97
C GLN A 307 -5.69 19.23 -9.87
N GLN A 308 -5.50 18.64 -8.69
CA GLN A 308 -5.76 17.22 -8.47
C GLN A 308 -7.24 16.88 -8.65
N MET A 309 -8.15 17.65 -8.04
CA MET A 309 -9.59 17.39 -8.11
C MET A 309 -10.12 17.51 -9.54
N GLU A 310 -9.66 18.50 -10.31
CA GLU A 310 -10.01 18.63 -11.73
C GLU A 310 -9.49 17.46 -12.58
N LEU A 311 -8.29 16.95 -12.29
CA LEU A 311 -7.74 15.77 -12.95
C LEU A 311 -8.57 14.53 -12.62
N PHE A 312 -8.90 14.32 -11.34
CA PHE A 312 -9.68 13.16 -10.90
C PHE A 312 -11.08 13.15 -11.52
N ALA A 313 -11.74 14.30 -11.60
CA ALA A 313 -13.05 14.41 -12.27
C ALA A 313 -12.97 13.99 -13.75
N LYS A 314 -11.89 14.33 -14.46
CA LYS A 314 -11.67 13.93 -15.86
C LYS A 314 -11.39 12.42 -15.96
N LEU A 315 -10.52 11.87 -15.10
CA LEU A 315 -10.17 10.45 -15.13
C LEU A 315 -11.33 9.54 -14.68
N GLU A 316 -12.17 10.00 -13.76
CA GLU A 316 -13.40 9.29 -13.37
C GLU A 316 -14.41 9.31 -14.51
N GLN A 317 -14.62 10.47 -15.15
CA GLN A 317 -15.52 10.60 -16.30
C GLN A 317 -15.10 9.70 -17.49
N SER A 318 -13.78 9.52 -17.72
CA SER A 318 -13.26 8.59 -18.73
C SER A 318 -13.34 7.12 -18.32
N GLY A 319 -13.59 6.82 -17.04
CA GLY A 319 -13.60 5.47 -16.49
C GLY A 319 -12.20 4.90 -16.21
N ASP A 320 -11.17 5.74 -16.23
CA ASP A 320 -9.79 5.32 -15.95
C ASP A 320 -9.54 5.10 -14.46
N ILE A 321 -10.27 5.80 -13.59
CA ILE A 321 -10.23 5.63 -12.13
C ILE A 321 -11.66 5.52 -11.58
N ARG A 322 -11.75 5.05 -10.33
CA ARG A 322 -12.96 5.15 -9.50
C ARG A 322 -12.61 6.01 -8.28
N VAL A 323 -13.29 7.15 -8.13
CA VAL A 323 -13.17 7.95 -6.92
C VAL A 323 -14.21 7.42 -5.93
N GLU A 324 -13.75 6.96 -4.76
CA GLU A 324 -14.58 6.30 -3.75
C GLU A 324 -14.31 6.88 -2.37
N THR A 325 -15.30 6.80 -1.48
CA THR A 325 -15.06 6.97 -0.05
C THR A 325 -14.27 5.78 0.51
N LEU A 326 -13.61 5.95 1.65
CA LEU A 326 -12.90 4.85 2.29
C LEU A 326 -13.84 3.70 2.67
N ALA A 327 -15.10 4.00 3.04
CA ALA A 327 -16.12 3.00 3.32
C ALA A 327 -16.49 2.17 2.09
N GLU A 328 -16.62 2.78 0.93
CA GLU A 328 -16.91 2.08 -0.33
C GLU A 328 -15.76 1.16 -0.72
N SER A 329 -14.53 1.68 -0.70
CA SER A 329 -13.32 0.90 -0.97
C SER A 329 -13.14 -0.25 0.02
N GLY A 330 -13.35 -0.01 1.31
CA GLY A 330 -13.30 -1.04 2.34
C GLY A 330 -14.36 -2.13 2.15
N GLN A 331 -15.58 -1.75 1.81
CA GLN A 331 -16.66 -2.69 1.53
C GLN A 331 -16.39 -3.50 0.26
N TRP A 332 -15.87 -2.85 -0.80
CA TRP A 332 -15.45 -3.52 -2.01
C TRP A 332 -14.33 -4.52 -1.73
N PHE A 333 -13.25 -4.11 -1.04
CA PHE A 333 -12.12 -4.96 -0.70
C PHE A 333 -12.54 -6.21 0.08
N ARG A 334 -13.36 -6.05 1.11
CA ARG A 334 -13.87 -7.16 1.94
C ARG A 334 -14.76 -8.16 1.18
N ARG A 335 -15.47 -7.69 0.14
CA ARG A 335 -16.29 -8.57 -0.72
C ARG A 335 -15.47 -9.37 -1.71
N HIS A 336 -14.35 -8.80 -2.20
CA HIS A 336 -13.55 -9.43 -3.25
C HIS A 336 -12.40 -10.26 -2.71
N PHE A 337 -11.85 -9.91 -1.55
CA PHE A 337 -10.66 -10.54 -1.01
C PHE A 337 -10.90 -11.07 0.41
N PRO A 338 -10.89 -12.40 0.61
CA PRO A 338 -11.00 -12.98 1.95
C PRO A 338 -9.70 -12.85 2.77
N VAL A 339 -8.55 -12.69 2.09
CA VAL A 339 -7.22 -12.41 2.63
C VAL A 339 -6.56 -11.35 1.76
N THR A 340 -5.45 -10.77 2.20
CA THR A 340 -4.69 -9.77 1.42
C THR A 340 -4.28 -10.35 0.07
N PRO A 341 -4.73 -9.77 -1.06
CA PRO A 341 -4.34 -10.21 -2.38
C PRO A 341 -2.96 -9.67 -2.77
N PRO A 342 -2.26 -10.28 -3.73
CA PRO A 342 -1.08 -9.67 -4.34
C PRO A 342 -1.42 -8.37 -5.07
N THR A 343 -0.54 -7.37 -4.96
CA THR A 343 -0.63 -6.09 -5.65
C THR A 343 0.70 -5.70 -6.28
N SER A 344 0.66 -4.82 -7.26
CA SER A 344 1.88 -4.25 -7.86
C SER A 344 1.70 -2.77 -8.18
N VAL A 345 2.83 -2.04 -8.13
CA VAL A 345 2.92 -0.66 -8.59
C VAL A 345 4.09 -0.57 -9.55
N VAL A 346 3.81 -0.17 -10.78
CA VAL A 346 4.82 -0.07 -11.85
C VAL A 346 4.91 1.38 -12.29
N THR A 347 6.13 1.87 -12.49
CA THR A 347 6.41 3.20 -13.03
C THR A 347 7.55 3.08 -14.03
N LEU A 348 7.25 3.22 -15.32
CA LEU A 348 8.20 3.12 -16.41
C LEU A 348 8.55 4.49 -17.02
N ASP A 349 7.73 5.51 -16.76
CA ASP A 349 8.00 6.89 -17.14
C ASP A 349 8.42 7.72 -15.94
N ASP A 350 9.64 8.23 -15.99
CA ASP A 350 10.27 9.00 -14.93
C ASP A 350 10.04 10.50 -15.14
N TRP A 351 9.24 11.12 -14.30
CA TRP A 351 8.93 12.54 -14.38
C TRP A 351 10.15 13.49 -14.29
N LYS A 352 11.27 13.02 -13.72
CA LYS A 352 12.54 13.76 -13.72
C LYS A 352 13.39 13.52 -14.97
N HIS A 353 12.92 12.66 -15.88
CA HIS A 353 13.64 12.31 -17.13
C HIS A 353 15.08 11.81 -16.90
N GLN A 354 15.35 11.15 -15.75
CA GLN A 354 16.64 10.55 -15.43
C GLN A 354 16.73 9.08 -15.91
N GLY A 355 15.68 8.59 -16.58
CA GLY A 355 15.61 7.23 -17.11
C GLY A 355 15.38 6.15 -16.05
N ARG A 356 15.01 6.53 -14.83
CA ARG A 356 14.68 5.57 -13.76
C ARG A 356 13.36 4.87 -14.04
N LYS A 357 13.26 3.63 -13.59
CA LYS A 357 12.03 2.82 -13.64
C LYS A 357 11.94 1.99 -12.38
N THR A 358 10.74 1.61 -11.99
CA THR A 358 10.56 0.77 -10.81
C THR A 358 9.36 -0.16 -10.94
N ALA A 359 9.48 -1.32 -10.30
CA ALA A 359 8.36 -2.23 -10.07
C ALA A 359 8.34 -2.63 -8.60
N TRP A 360 7.18 -2.42 -7.96
CA TRP A 360 6.86 -2.92 -6.64
C TRP A 360 5.94 -4.12 -6.76
N TYR A 361 6.16 -5.10 -5.92
CA TYR A 361 5.27 -6.23 -5.73
C TYR A 361 5.04 -6.43 -4.24
N ASP A 362 3.80 -6.59 -3.85
CA ASP A 362 3.40 -6.89 -2.48
C ASP A 362 2.49 -8.12 -2.46
N SER A 363 2.72 -8.98 -1.48
CA SER A 363 1.81 -10.06 -1.11
C SER A 363 1.61 -10.08 0.40
N ARG A 364 0.82 -10.99 0.92
CA ARG A 364 0.72 -11.18 2.38
C ARG A 364 1.99 -11.78 3.01
N PHE A 365 2.99 -12.20 2.21
CA PHE A 365 4.23 -12.82 2.70
C PHE A 365 5.44 -11.93 2.57
N TYR A 366 5.47 -10.99 1.60
CA TYR A 366 6.62 -10.14 1.36
C TYR A 366 6.27 -8.91 0.53
N ARG A 367 7.17 -7.94 0.58
CA ARG A 367 7.25 -6.87 -0.40
C ARG A 367 8.58 -6.92 -1.14
N LEU A 368 8.58 -6.52 -2.40
CA LEU A 368 9.76 -6.44 -3.26
C LEU A 368 9.76 -5.13 -4.03
N ASN A 369 10.92 -4.50 -4.16
CA ASN A 369 11.13 -3.42 -5.11
C ASN A 369 12.33 -3.66 -6.02
N ILE A 370 12.12 -3.52 -7.32
CA ILE A 370 13.16 -3.53 -8.34
C ILE A 370 13.28 -2.11 -8.88
N LEU A 371 14.52 -1.61 -8.94
CA LEU A 371 14.86 -0.30 -9.48
C LEU A 371 15.80 -0.45 -10.67
N TRP A 372 15.51 0.25 -11.74
CA TRP A 372 16.40 0.47 -12.89
C TRP A 372 16.91 1.90 -12.81
N GLU A 373 18.24 2.05 -12.81
CA GLU A 373 18.90 3.35 -12.83
C GLU A 373 20.33 3.24 -13.34
N ASN A 374 20.84 4.29 -13.98
CA ASN A 374 22.24 4.38 -14.41
C ASN A 374 22.73 3.19 -15.26
N GLY A 375 21.87 2.64 -16.13
CA GLY A 375 22.22 1.48 -16.97
C GLY A 375 22.33 0.16 -16.20
N THR A 376 21.82 0.08 -14.97
CA THR A 376 21.80 -1.14 -14.14
C THR A 376 20.40 -1.42 -13.62
N PHE A 377 20.21 -2.58 -13.02
CA PHE A 377 19.00 -2.87 -12.24
C PHE A 377 19.35 -3.66 -10.97
N SER A 378 18.57 -3.48 -9.94
CA SER A 378 18.78 -4.16 -8.66
C SER A 378 17.47 -4.38 -7.90
N ILE A 379 17.46 -5.34 -7.00
CA ILE A 379 16.47 -5.39 -5.92
C ILE A 379 16.98 -4.46 -4.82
N ARG A 380 16.32 -3.31 -4.64
CA ARG A 380 16.69 -2.36 -3.58
C ARG A 380 15.94 -2.59 -2.26
N ASP A 381 14.84 -3.34 -2.29
CA ASP A 381 14.00 -3.61 -1.13
C ASP A 381 13.41 -5.02 -1.23
N LEU A 382 13.55 -5.81 -0.17
CA LEU A 382 12.90 -7.09 0.03
C LEU A 382 12.71 -7.30 1.53
N HIS A 383 11.45 -7.20 1.99
CA HIS A 383 11.07 -7.46 3.38
C HIS A 383 10.10 -8.63 3.46
N LEU A 384 10.27 -9.49 4.44
CA LEU A 384 9.33 -10.55 4.75
C LEU A 384 8.26 -10.06 5.70
N PHE A 385 7.08 -10.67 5.64
CA PHE A 385 5.99 -10.45 6.59
C PHE A 385 5.76 -11.70 7.43
N ASN A 386 5.43 -11.50 8.71
CA ASN A 386 5.10 -12.57 9.64
C ASN A 386 4.05 -12.10 10.63
N GLN A 387 2.83 -12.62 10.51
CA GLN A 387 1.69 -12.26 11.37
C GLN A 387 1.91 -12.52 12.87
N ASN A 388 2.92 -13.33 13.23
CA ASN A 388 3.25 -13.65 14.62
C ASN A 388 4.23 -12.64 15.26
N VAL A 389 4.68 -11.62 14.53
CA VAL A 389 5.49 -10.54 15.09
C VAL A 389 4.61 -9.63 15.92
N VAL A 390 4.76 -9.72 17.24
CA VAL A 390 3.95 -8.96 18.19
C VAL A 390 4.39 -7.48 18.20
N SER A 391 3.43 -6.58 18.14
CA SER A 391 3.66 -5.13 18.33
C SER A 391 4.22 -4.88 19.74
N PRO A 392 5.18 -3.97 19.91
CA PRO A 392 5.72 -3.63 21.23
C PRO A 392 4.67 -3.03 22.18
N THR A 393 3.53 -2.58 21.62
CA THR A 393 2.44 -1.94 22.35
C THR A 393 1.19 -2.81 22.48
N HIS A 394 1.28 -4.08 22.10
CA HIS A 394 0.15 -5.01 22.12
C HIS A 394 -0.45 -5.18 23.53
N GLU A 395 0.40 -5.39 24.54
CA GLU A 395 -0.02 -5.68 25.92
C GLU A 395 0.14 -4.49 26.87
N LYS A 396 0.84 -3.44 26.48
CA LYS A 396 1.19 -2.31 27.36
C LYS A 396 1.21 -0.97 26.63
N ALA A 397 1.16 0.10 27.40
CA ALA A 397 1.40 1.46 26.90
C ALA A 397 2.87 1.65 26.52
N LEU A 398 3.10 2.48 25.50
CA LEU A 398 4.41 3.01 25.17
C LEU A 398 4.73 4.19 26.09
N GLU A 399 5.93 4.18 26.69
CA GLU A 399 6.41 5.28 27.53
C GLU A 399 7.25 6.29 26.73
N GLU A 400 7.90 5.81 25.66
CA GLU A 400 8.76 6.62 24.80
C GLU A 400 7.94 7.56 23.93
N THR A 401 8.50 8.75 23.65
CA THR A 401 7.86 9.75 22.78
C THR A 401 7.83 9.35 21.30
N SER A 402 8.61 8.34 20.91
CA SER A 402 8.71 7.87 19.53
C SER A 402 8.54 6.36 19.42
N LEU A 403 8.07 5.89 18.24
CA LEU A 403 7.86 4.48 17.93
C LEU A 403 8.49 4.14 16.58
N ALA A 404 9.16 3.00 16.51
CA ALA A 404 9.58 2.39 15.25
C ALA A 404 9.06 0.94 15.18
N TYR A 405 8.32 0.63 14.13
CA TYR A 405 7.89 -0.74 13.88
C TYR A 405 9.05 -1.62 13.43
N LYS A 406 9.08 -2.85 13.94
CA LYS A 406 10.08 -3.85 13.57
C LYS A 406 9.69 -4.50 12.25
N THR A 407 10.65 -4.64 11.36
CA THR A 407 10.49 -5.31 10.07
C THR A 407 11.50 -6.42 9.89
N LEU A 408 11.33 -7.25 8.85
CA LEU A 408 12.15 -8.43 8.60
C LEU A 408 12.88 -8.28 7.26
N PRO A 409 13.90 -7.41 7.16
CA PRO A 409 14.56 -7.10 5.90
C PRO A 409 15.51 -8.23 5.47
N ILE A 410 15.38 -8.65 4.20
CA ILE A 410 16.41 -9.41 3.46
C ILE A 410 17.32 -8.43 2.75
N MET A 411 16.74 -7.35 2.21
CA MET A 411 17.41 -6.21 1.61
C MET A 411 16.67 -4.93 1.97
N ASP A 412 17.40 -3.92 2.38
CA ASP A 412 16.87 -2.60 2.72
C ASP A 412 17.88 -1.51 2.32
N TRP A 413 17.82 -1.12 1.04
CA TRP A 413 18.67 -0.07 0.52
C TRP A 413 18.57 1.22 1.34
N ALA A 414 17.36 1.60 1.73
CA ALA A 414 17.12 2.88 2.38
C ALA A 414 17.82 3.01 3.74
N SER A 415 17.74 1.96 4.58
CA SER A 415 18.35 1.99 5.89
C SER A 415 19.81 1.49 5.89
N TRP A 416 20.23 0.74 4.87
CA TRP A 416 21.58 0.16 4.80
C TRP A 416 22.58 0.99 4.00
N SER A 417 22.10 1.84 3.09
CA SER A 417 22.97 2.73 2.33
C SER A 417 23.59 3.83 3.22
N GLY A 418 24.78 4.29 2.82
CA GLY A 418 25.53 5.33 3.50
C GLY A 418 26.93 5.47 2.96
N PRO A 419 27.78 6.36 3.49
CA PRO A 419 29.13 6.62 2.95
C PRO A 419 30.03 5.37 2.85
N LYS A 420 29.83 4.38 3.74
CA LYS A 420 30.58 3.11 3.74
C LYS A 420 29.94 2.01 2.89
N THR A 421 28.69 2.18 2.46
CA THR A 421 27.94 1.22 1.65
C THR A 421 27.04 2.01 0.70
N PRO A 422 27.61 2.74 -0.28
CA PRO A 422 26.82 3.64 -1.12
C PRO A 422 25.84 2.88 -2.04
N ASN A 423 26.13 1.60 -2.31
CA ASN A 423 25.39 0.77 -3.25
C ASN A 423 24.80 -0.48 -2.57
N ALA A 424 24.14 -0.30 -1.42
CA ALA A 424 23.36 -1.40 -0.85
C ALA A 424 22.32 -1.87 -1.88
N GLY A 425 22.10 -3.19 -1.99
CA GLY A 425 21.20 -3.78 -2.97
C GLY A 425 21.53 -5.24 -3.27
N MET A 426 20.63 -5.91 -3.99
CA MET A 426 20.94 -7.18 -4.62
C MET A 426 21.22 -6.91 -6.10
N TRP A 427 22.44 -7.22 -6.53
CA TRP A 427 22.95 -6.91 -7.87
C TRP A 427 23.14 -8.20 -8.68
N PRO A 428 22.57 -8.31 -9.89
CA PRO A 428 22.75 -9.50 -10.70
C PRO A 428 24.12 -9.46 -11.40
N VAL A 429 24.82 -10.58 -11.38
CA VAL A 429 26.11 -10.76 -12.04
C VAL A 429 26.12 -12.01 -12.91
N LEU A 430 26.78 -11.94 -14.06
CA LEU A 430 27.10 -13.07 -14.92
C LEU A 430 28.39 -13.73 -14.42
N LEU A 431 28.41 -15.06 -14.41
CA LEU A 431 29.54 -15.89 -13.98
C LEU A 431 30.17 -16.60 -15.18
N SER A 432 31.40 -16.28 -15.53
CA SER A 432 32.14 -16.92 -16.64
C SER A 432 33.58 -17.24 -16.22
N ASN A 433 34.00 -18.50 -16.32
CA ASN A 433 35.38 -18.96 -16.19
C ASN A 433 36.22 -18.26 -15.09
N ASN A 434 35.69 -18.20 -13.86
CA ASN A 434 36.26 -17.51 -12.70
C ASN A 434 36.26 -15.95 -12.77
N THR A 435 35.55 -15.36 -13.71
CA THR A 435 35.32 -13.92 -13.77
C THR A 435 33.85 -13.61 -13.53
N GLU A 436 33.60 -12.45 -12.96
CA GLU A 436 32.26 -11.90 -12.76
C GLU A 436 32.12 -10.60 -13.52
N SER A 437 30.97 -10.40 -14.13
CA SER A 437 30.61 -9.13 -14.79
C SER A 437 29.19 -8.72 -14.41
N PRO A 438 28.89 -7.42 -14.35
CA PRO A 438 27.51 -6.97 -14.15
C PRO A 438 26.58 -7.56 -15.22
N MET A 439 25.37 -7.94 -14.84
CA MET A 439 24.30 -8.25 -15.78
C MET A 439 23.49 -6.94 -16.01
N ASN A 440 23.84 -6.22 -17.06
CA ASN A 440 23.21 -4.95 -17.37
C ASN A 440 21.93 -5.12 -18.21
N PRO A 441 20.93 -4.23 -18.05
CA PRO A 441 19.74 -4.25 -18.87
C PRO A 441 20.02 -3.70 -20.28
N ALA A 442 19.39 -4.32 -21.30
CA ALA A 442 19.37 -3.84 -22.68
C ALA A 442 17.94 -3.39 -23.05
N GLY A 443 17.62 -2.13 -22.79
CA GLY A 443 16.29 -1.58 -23.10
C GLY A 443 15.31 -1.60 -21.92
N ILE A 444 14.03 -1.37 -22.25
CA ILE A 444 12.94 -1.25 -21.27
C ILE A 444 12.43 -2.65 -20.93
N PRO A 445 12.19 -2.95 -19.64
CA PRO A 445 11.57 -4.23 -19.27
C PRO A 445 10.13 -4.31 -19.76
N ALA A 446 9.70 -5.50 -20.24
CA ALA A 446 8.30 -5.79 -20.45
C ALA A 446 7.71 -6.33 -19.13
N ILE A 447 6.71 -5.63 -18.59
CA ILE A 447 6.08 -5.97 -17.31
C ILE A 447 4.61 -6.32 -17.56
N LYS A 448 4.16 -7.45 -17.01
CA LYS A 448 2.80 -7.95 -17.18
C LYS A 448 2.27 -8.53 -15.87
N GLY A 449 1.00 -8.28 -15.56
CA GLY A 449 0.25 -9.04 -14.56
C GLY A 449 -0.26 -10.34 -15.18
N GLN A 450 -0.12 -11.46 -14.48
CA GLN A 450 -0.67 -12.75 -14.89
C GLN A 450 -1.68 -13.22 -13.85
N ASP A 451 -2.92 -13.50 -14.28
CA ASP A 451 -4.01 -14.05 -13.44
C ASP A 451 -4.27 -13.25 -12.14
N ALA A 452 -4.02 -11.94 -12.16
CA ALA A 452 -4.08 -11.04 -11.01
C ALA A 452 -3.26 -11.49 -9.77
N LYS A 453 -2.32 -12.42 -9.93
CA LYS A 453 -1.54 -13.02 -8.83
C LYS A 453 -0.04 -12.94 -9.03
N GLU A 454 0.44 -13.03 -10.27
CA GLU A 454 1.86 -13.03 -10.59
C GLU A 454 2.25 -11.78 -11.37
N LEU A 455 3.35 -11.15 -10.97
CA LEU A 455 3.98 -10.10 -11.76
C LEU A 455 5.16 -10.71 -12.51
N ARG A 456 5.10 -10.63 -13.85
CA ARG A 456 6.13 -11.12 -14.74
C ARG A 456 6.91 -9.95 -15.32
N ILE A 457 8.22 -9.97 -15.17
CA ILE A 457 9.15 -8.94 -15.66
C ILE A 457 10.15 -9.63 -16.59
N GLU A 458 10.10 -9.29 -17.87
CA GLU A 458 11.00 -9.76 -18.91
C GLU A 458 12.01 -8.65 -19.22
N GLN A 459 13.25 -8.81 -18.77
CA GLN A 459 14.32 -7.83 -18.96
C GLN A 459 15.32 -8.35 -20.01
N PRO A 460 15.37 -7.73 -21.22
CA PRO A 460 16.47 -7.95 -22.13
C PRO A 460 17.81 -7.55 -21.50
N ILE A 461 18.88 -8.33 -21.71
CA ILE A 461 20.19 -8.09 -21.11
C ILE A 461 21.25 -7.83 -22.18
N GLU A 462 22.31 -7.08 -21.82
CA GLU A 462 23.45 -6.83 -22.70
C GLU A 462 24.11 -8.14 -23.16
N GLY A 463 24.56 -8.17 -24.41
CA GLY A 463 25.07 -9.40 -25.05
C GLY A 463 23.98 -10.27 -25.64
N GLY A 464 22.72 -9.88 -25.51
CA GLY A 464 21.54 -10.62 -25.95
C GLY A 464 21.04 -11.62 -24.90
N GLY A 465 19.81 -12.07 -25.06
CA GLY A 465 19.15 -12.93 -24.08
C GLY A 465 18.20 -12.19 -23.15
N GLU A 466 17.72 -12.89 -22.12
CA GLU A 466 16.65 -12.41 -21.24
C GLU A 466 16.89 -12.77 -19.78
N PHE A 467 16.60 -11.84 -18.89
CA PHE A 467 16.45 -12.09 -17.46
C PHE A 467 14.98 -11.97 -17.08
N LEU A 468 14.38 -13.10 -16.73
CA LEU A 468 12.99 -13.21 -16.33
C LEU A 468 12.85 -13.22 -14.82
N ILE A 469 11.98 -12.35 -14.28
CA ILE A 469 11.58 -12.33 -12.88
C ILE A 469 10.09 -12.62 -12.80
N VAL A 470 9.69 -13.62 -12.02
CA VAL A 470 8.29 -13.95 -11.73
C VAL A 470 8.07 -13.85 -10.22
N CYS A 471 7.33 -12.82 -9.83
CA CYS A 471 6.90 -12.62 -8.44
C CYS A 471 5.54 -13.27 -8.25
N ALA A 472 5.46 -14.29 -7.41
CA ALA A 472 4.23 -14.96 -7.00
C ALA A 472 3.98 -14.74 -5.50
N GLU A 473 2.80 -15.09 -5.00
CA GLU A 473 2.38 -14.75 -3.64
C GLU A 473 3.39 -15.19 -2.55
N ASP A 474 3.99 -16.37 -2.72
CA ASP A 474 4.82 -17.05 -1.72
C ASP A 474 6.29 -17.24 -2.16
N LYS A 475 6.64 -16.83 -3.38
CA LYS A 475 7.97 -17.05 -3.95
C LYS A 475 8.33 -16.07 -5.04
N ILE A 476 9.62 -15.95 -5.30
CA ILE A 476 10.15 -15.26 -6.48
C ILE A 476 11.00 -16.25 -7.27
N LYS A 477 10.78 -16.33 -8.57
CA LYS A 477 11.59 -17.13 -9.49
C LYS A 477 12.32 -16.21 -10.47
N PHE A 478 13.62 -16.46 -10.63
CA PHE A 478 14.51 -15.79 -11.57
C PHE A 478 15.04 -16.80 -12.58
N THR A 479 15.14 -16.41 -13.85
CA THR A 479 15.71 -17.25 -14.90
C THR A 479 16.50 -16.38 -15.87
N ALA A 480 17.72 -16.77 -16.21
CA ALA A 480 18.53 -16.08 -17.22
C ALA A 480 18.86 -17.02 -18.37
N THR A 481 18.66 -16.54 -19.61
CA THR A 481 19.00 -17.26 -20.84
C THR A 481 19.74 -16.36 -21.81
N ASP A 482 20.58 -16.96 -22.68
CA ASP A 482 21.20 -16.28 -23.80
C ASP A 482 20.23 -16.12 -25.00
N VAL A 483 20.73 -15.58 -26.11
CA VAL A 483 19.94 -15.36 -27.34
C VAL A 483 19.39 -16.65 -27.97
N GLU A 484 20.02 -17.80 -27.70
CA GLU A 484 19.58 -19.11 -28.19
C GLU A 484 18.64 -19.81 -27.21
N GLY A 485 18.30 -19.14 -26.07
CA GLY A 485 17.50 -19.72 -24.99
C GLY A 485 18.25 -20.68 -24.09
N LYS A 486 19.59 -20.75 -24.17
CA LYS A 486 20.43 -21.59 -23.30
C LYS A 486 20.58 -20.93 -21.92
N PRO A 487 20.62 -21.72 -20.82
CA PRO A 487 20.81 -21.19 -19.48
C PRO A 487 22.12 -20.43 -19.33
N LEU A 488 22.06 -19.25 -18.74
CA LEU A 488 23.23 -18.48 -18.31
C LEU A 488 23.61 -18.87 -16.87
N ARG A 489 24.92 -18.83 -16.56
CA ARG A 489 25.42 -18.91 -15.19
C ARG A 489 25.42 -17.50 -14.60
N TRP A 490 24.71 -17.30 -13.50
CA TRP A 490 24.56 -16.00 -12.88
C TRP A 490 24.29 -16.10 -11.37
N ALA A 491 24.42 -14.99 -10.66
CA ALA A 491 24.11 -14.89 -9.24
C ALA A 491 23.54 -13.51 -8.87
N TRP A 492 22.78 -13.44 -7.78
CA TRP A 492 22.54 -12.21 -7.03
C TRP A 492 23.66 -12.01 -6.01
N LYS A 493 24.25 -10.83 -5.98
CA LYS A 493 25.13 -10.37 -4.90
C LYS A 493 24.37 -9.47 -3.95
N LEU A 494 24.24 -9.89 -2.71
CA LEU A 494 23.55 -9.19 -1.65
C LEU A 494 24.58 -8.33 -0.88
N VAL A 495 24.56 -7.03 -1.13
CA VAL A 495 25.49 -6.04 -0.58
C VAL A 495 24.73 -5.12 0.35
N GLY A 496 24.90 -5.26 1.66
CA GLY A 496 24.21 -4.43 2.66
C GLY A 496 25.13 -3.87 3.76
N GLY A 497 26.45 -4.10 3.61
CA GLY A 497 27.45 -3.58 4.54
C GLY A 497 27.31 -4.12 5.96
N ALA A 498 27.76 -3.33 6.93
CA ALA A 498 27.75 -3.73 8.33
C ALA A 498 26.35 -4.02 8.90
N LYS A 499 25.34 -3.27 8.44
CA LYS A 499 23.95 -3.45 8.91
C LYS A 499 23.38 -4.80 8.47
N GLN A 500 23.54 -5.18 7.19
CA GLN A 500 23.13 -6.49 6.70
C GLN A 500 23.87 -7.62 7.41
N LYS A 501 25.20 -7.47 7.56
CA LYS A 501 26.05 -8.50 8.20
C LYS A 501 25.67 -8.75 9.66
N SER A 502 25.22 -7.71 10.36
CA SER A 502 24.76 -7.85 11.76
C SER A 502 23.44 -8.63 11.90
N LEU A 503 22.64 -8.72 10.84
CA LEU A 503 21.39 -9.48 10.84
C LEU A 503 21.60 -10.96 10.50
N VAL A 504 22.60 -11.31 9.66
CA VAL A 504 22.89 -12.68 9.23
C VAL A 504 23.49 -13.46 10.37
N GLN A 505 22.85 -14.57 10.74
CA GLN A 505 23.29 -15.48 11.80
C GLN A 505 24.04 -16.69 11.25
N SER A 506 23.53 -17.26 10.17
CA SER A 506 24.18 -18.40 9.49
C SER A 506 23.80 -18.42 7.99
N VAL A 507 24.67 -19.02 7.19
CA VAL A 507 24.44 -19.29 5.77
C VAL A 507 24.79 -20.72 5.47
N THR A 508 23.82 -21.49 4.98
CA THR A 508 24.00 -22.83 4.43
C THR A 508 23.90 -22.76 2.90
N THR A 509 23.99 -23.86 2.22
CA THR A 509 23.82 -23.91 0.75
C THR A 509 22.38 -23.56 0.30
N ARG A 510 21.38 -23.55 1.21
CA ARG A 510 19.98 -23.34 0.86
C ARG A 510 19.19 -22.47 1.82
N THR A 511 19.81 -21.97 2.86
CA THR A 511 19.14 -21.16 3.88
C THR A 511 20.06 -20.06 4.35
N ILE A 512 19.52 -18.87 4.52
CA ILE A 512 20.17 -17.76 5.19
C ILE A 512 19.29 -17.42 6.39
N ASP A 513 19.84 -17.60 7.60
CA ASP A 513 19.16 -17.29 8.85
C ASP A 513 19.47 -15.85 9.26
N TYR A 514 18.45 -15.13 9.65
CA TYR A 514 18.52 -13.75 10.10
C TYR A 514 17.97 -13.59 11.51
N SER A 515 18.39 -12.53 12.18
CA SER A 515 17.78 -12.04 13.41
C SER A 515 17.69 -10.51 13.40
N SER A 516 16.49 -9.96 13.58
CA SER A 516 16.25 -8.52 13.71
C SER A 516 15.44 -8.23 14.94
N ALA A 517 15.96 -7.39 15.84
CA ALA A 517 15.31 -6.94 17.07
C ALA A 517 14.66 -8.10 17.90
N GLY A 518 15.37 -9.23 18.00
CA GLY A 518 14.92 -10.43 18.72
C GLY A 518 14.03 -11.38 17.94
N THR A 519 13.60 -11.03 16.73
CA THR A 519 12.83 -11.90 15.84
C THR A 519 13.77 -12.65 14.91
N LYS A 520 13.67 -13.99 14.90
CA LYS A 520 14.40 -14.87 13.96
C LYS A 520 13.55 -15.09 12.72
N TYR A 521 14.19 -15.08 11.56
CA TYR A 521 13.59 -15.36 10.26
C TYR A 521 14.63 -15.87 9.29
N ASP A 522 14.20 -16.41 8.17
CA ASP A 522 15.10 -17.05 7.20
C ASP A 522 14.64 -16.84 5.76
N LEU A 523 15.60 -16.88 4.85
CA LEU A 523 15.37 -16.98 3.41
C LEU A 523 15.74 -18.37 2.96
N ARG A 524 14.82 -19.05 2.23
CA ARG A 524 14.99 -20.45 1.82
C ARG A 524 15.01 -20.61 0.31
N LEU A 525 15.85 -21.53 -0.14
CA LEU A 525 15.90 -21.99 -1.53
C LEU A 525 15.38 -23.43 -1.61
N PRO A 526 14.41 -23.74 -2.49
CA PRO A 526 13.97 -25.13 -2.70
C PRO A 526 15.10 -26.00 -3.22
N ARG A 527 14.96 -27.30 -3.08
CA ARG A 527 15.91 -28.24 -3.68
C ARG A 527 16.00 -28.03 -5.19
N ARG A 528 17.22 -28.05 -5.74
CA ARG A 528 17.52 -27.90 -7.17
C ARG A 528 17.16 -26.53 -7.79
N SER A 529 16.92 -25.53 -7.00
CA SER A 529 16.59 -24.19 -7.51
C SER A 529 17.68 -23.15 -7.31
N GLY A 530 18.90 -23.57 -7.08
CA GLY A 530 20.04 -22.70 -6.80
C GLY A 530 20.71 -23.01 -5.46
N SER A 531 21.65 -22.16 -5.08
CA SER A 531 22.40 -22.28 -3.83
C SER A 531 22.77 -20.90 -3.29
N CYS A 532 23.07 -20.81 -1.99
CA CYS A 532 23.63 -19.61 -1.39
C CYS A 532 24.95 -19.89 -0.66
N ARG A 533 25.79 -18.87 -0.58
CA ARG A 533 27.05 -18.90 0.17
C ARG A 533 27.39 -17.54 0.74
N GLN A 534 28.12 -17.54 1.84
CA GLN A 534 28.73 -16.33 2.36
C GLN A 534 30.13 -16.15 1.74
N LEU A 535 30.41 -14.93 1.32
CA LEU A 535 31.72 -14.55 0.76
C LEU A 535 32.69 -14.18 1.90
N GLN A 536 34.00 -14.15 1.60
CA GLN A 536 35.05 -13.81 2.59
C GLN A 536 34.85 -12.42 3.21
N ASN A 537 34.33 -11.47 2.46
CA ASN A 537 34.00 -10.14 2.94
C ASN A 537 32.69 -10.07 3.79
N GLY A 538 32.01 -11.21 3.97
CA GLY A 538 30.76 -11.32 4.72
C GLY A 538 29.50 -11.00 3.92
N ASP A 539 29.59 -10.61 2.65
CA ASP A 539 28.45 -10.48 1.76
C ASP A 539 27.88 -11.86 1.42
N VAL A 540 26.66 -11.91 0.89
CA VAL A 540 25.99 -13.17 0.53
C VAL A 540 25.78 -13.22 -0.97
N GLU A 541 25.97 -14.39 -1.55
CA GLU A 541 25.73 -14.68 -2.95
C GLU A 541 24.66 -15.76 -3.09
N LEU A 542 23.68 -15.51 -3.98
CA LEU A 542 22.60 -16.43 -4.33
C LEU A 542 22.82 -16.87 -5.78
N MET A 543 23.27 -18.09 -6.01
CA MET A 543 23.66 -18.61 -7.34
C MET A 543 22.50 -19.38 -7.98
N ALA A 544 22.28 -19.15 -9.27
CA ALA A 544 21.39 -19.97 -10.07
C ALA A 544 21.93 -21.40 -10.23
N ASN A 545 21.03 -22.35 -10.47
CA ASN A 545 21.39 -23.74 -10.83
C ASN A 545 21.83 -23.83 -12.30
N ASP A 546 22.16 -25.05 -12.75
CA ASP A 546 22.63 -25.32 -14.13
C ASP A 546 21.57 -25.04 -15.20
N ALA A 547 20.28 -24.92 -14.81
CA ALA A 547 19.20 -24.49 -15.71
C ALA A 547 19.03 -22.96 -15.74
N GLY A 548 19.98 -22.18 -15.20
CA GLY A 548 19.91 -20.72 -15.14
C GLY A 548 18.83 -20.19 -14.21
N THR A 549 18.29 -21.02 -13.29
CA THR A 549 17.14 -20.69 -12.46
C THR A 549 17.53 -20.57 -10.98
N LEU A 550 16.99 -19.55 -10.32
CA LEU A 550 16.99 -19.36 -8.87
C LEU A 550 15.57 -19.16 -8.37
N THR A 551 15.18 -19.80 -7.28
CA THR A 551 13.88 -19.55 -6.62
C THR A 551 14.09 -19.25 -5.15
N LEU A 552 13.44 -18.22 -4.66
CA LEU A 552 13.35 -17.86 -3.24
C LEU A 552 11.97 -18.21 -2.72
N LEU A 553 11.88 -18.94 -1.61
CA LEU A 553 10.64 -19.20 -0.88
C LEU A 553 10.48 -18.15 0.21
N LEU A 554 9.31 -17.53 0.25
CA LEU A 554 9.01 -16.38 1.10
C LEU A 554 7.81 -16.62 2.02
N GLU A 555 7.15 -17.77 1.90
CA GLU A 555 6.13 -18.24 2.86
C GLU A 555 6.75 -18.72 4.18
N ARG A 556 5.96 -18.69 5.27
CA ARG A 556 6.37 -19.15 6.60
C ARG A 556 5.28 -20.00 7.25
#